data_f337041e798ed8d566131f2fa0c888be
#
_entry.id   f337041e798ed8d566131f2fa0c888be
#
_cell.length_a   1.000
_cell.length_b   1.000
_cell.length_c   1.000
_cell.angle_alpha   90.00
_cell.angle_beta   90.00
_cell.angle_gamma   90.00
#
_symmetry.space_group_name_H-M   'P 1'
#
loop_
_entity.id
_entity.type
_entity.pdbx_description
1 polymer ?
#
loop_
_entity_poly.entity_id
_entity_poly.type
_entity_poly.pdbx_seq_one_letter_code
_entity_poly.pdbx_strand_id
1 'polypeptide(L)'
;METVFEILGIENKELQVSNLLAYYFNPERNIGYAIEFLNEFCNICGLNTVACDAQVKVETEKQIEDTLDGKIYKNRIDIFIEIVEVTGKKRVICIENKIYSEEGYRQTERYVKAIKTKCIGYDEYDFVYVTKNNSYVDLTSGEFKHIRYSEIAAVLEKTNFVNMPFVNDFCEYYVLREERCFADIEKNDKNFSNVIVAKKQSLNITDDDFNRLIDYVVWKVNNYRNNKNFSKIFCKNGKSAQSPDCFYQISHQEWETVINKKFINLTAHVDRGYTLHVEGKKNAVFLHFELYPYLPVSQIEKQYGKKFYEEYQEKQNVIKNLLNNIDVNRVVMKNIPGNASLTVGKWEINASSFKEYFDVLMNLINAILEKVKTL
;
A
#
# COMPACT_ATOMS: atom_id res chain seq x y z
N MET A 1 17.83 16.18 -13.18
CA MET A 1 19.08 16.42 -12.40
C MET A 1 19.19 15.25 -11.44
N GLU A 2 20.39 14.68 -11.26
CA GLU A 2 20.59 13.66 -10.24
C GLU A 2 20.49 14.28 -8.85
N THR A 3 19.85 13.58 -7.94
CA THR A 3 19.75 13.95 -6.52
C THR A 3 21.01 13.53 -5.77
N VAL A 4 21.21 14.08 -4.58
CA VAL A 4 22.33 13.68 -3.71
C VAL A 4 22.30 12.16 -3.40
N PHE A 5 21.13 11.58 -3.29
CA PHE A 5 20.98 10.14 -3.02
C PHE A 5 21.55 9.28 -4.15
N GLU A 6 21.30 9.66 -5.40
CA GLU A 6 21.84 8.96 -6.59
C GLU A 6 23.34 9.19 -6.74
N ILE A 7 23.81 10.44 -6.57
CA ILE A 7 25.23 10.77 -6.64
C ILE A 7 26.04 9.94 -5.66
N LEU A 8 25.47 9.68 -4.46
CA LEU A 8 26.11 8.89 -3.41
C LEU A 8 25.83 7.38 -3.49
N GLY A 9 24.94 6.94 -4.40
CA GLY A 9 24.50 5.54 -4.52
C GLY A 9 23.82 4.99 -3.26
N ILE A 10 23.03 5.85 -2.58
CA ILE A 10 22.36 5.51 -1.32
C ILE A 10 20.84 5.55 -1.42
N GLU A 11 20.29 5.77 -2.59
CA GLU A 11 18.86 5.92 -2.87
C GLU A 11 18.00 4.71 -2.44
N ASN A 12 18.64 3.53 -2.39
CA ASN A 12 18.01 2.27 -2.02
C ASN A 12 18.43 1.78 -0.62
N LYS A 13 19.08 2.63 0.17
CA LYS A 13 19.62 2.27 1.49
C LYS A 13 18.68 2.77 2.60
N GLU A 14 17.82 1.87 3.09
CA GLU A 14 16.84 2.17 4.16
C GLU A 14 17.49 2.88 5.36
N LEU A 15 18.66 2.41 5.78
CA LEU A 15 19.40 3.01 6.90
C LEU A 15 19.74 4.49 6.68
N GLN A 16 20.21 4.86 5.49
CA GLN A 16 20.61 6.24 5.19
C GLN A 16 19.39 7.17 5.16
N VAL A 17 18.26 6.69 4.63
CA VAL A 17 17.01 7.46 4.64
C VAL A 17 16.46 7.57 6.05
N SER A 18 16.52 6.50 6.84
CA SER A 18 16.15 6.53 8.27
C SER A 18 17.01 7.52 9.04
N ASN A 19 18.32 7.59 8.76
CA ASN A 19 19.23 8.58 9.37
C ASN A 19 18.87 10.02 8.97
N LEU A 20 18.44 10.25 7.73
CA LEU A 20 17.97 11.57 7.30
C LEU A 20 16.67 11.97 8.02
N LEU A 21 15.70 11.08 8.11
CA LEU A 21 14.46 11.34 8.84
C LEU A 21 14.75 11.56 10.33
N ALA A 22 15.62 10.75 10.93
CA ALA A 22 16.05 10.94 12.32
C ALA A 22 16.75 12.29 12.54
N TYR A 23 17.52 12.78 11.57
CA TYR A 23 18.09 14.13 11.63
C TYR A 23 16.99 15.20 11.70
N TYR A 24 15.91 15.06 10.92
CA TYR A 24 14.81 16.03 10.95
C TYR A 24 14.09 16.06 12.31
N PHE A 25 13.99 14.95 13.00
CA PHE A 25 13.36 14.86 14.32
C PHE A 25 14.26 15.27 15.49
N ASN A 26 15.57 15.41 15.28
CA ASN A 26 16.53 15.56 16.39
C ASN A 26 16.81 17.02 16.72
N PRO A 27 16.37 17.56 17.89
CA PRO A 27 16.58 18.95 18.26
C PRO A 27 18.05 19.35 18.45
N GLU A 28 18.92 18.39 18.78
CA GLU A 28 20.37 18.65 18.93
C GLU A 28 21.06 18.91 17.59
N ARG A 29 20.52 18.33 16.51
CA ARG A 29 21.11 18.39 15.17
C ARG A 29 20.36 19.33 14.22
N ASN A 30 19.05 19.45 14.36
CA ASN A 30 18.18 20.27 13.54
C ASN A 30 17.54 21.37 14.40
N ILE A 31 18.39 22.24 14.91
CA ILE A 31 18.01 23.33 15.84
C ILE A 31 16.99 24.26 15.17
N GLY A 32 15.88 24.49 15.87
CA GLY A 32 14.81 25.41 15.43
C GLY A 32 13.73 24.79 14.57
N TYR A 33 13.92 23.58 14.03
CA TYR A 33 12.93 22.94 13.17
C TYR A 33 12.39 21.60 13.73
N ALA A 34 13.18 20.90 14.54
CA ALA A 34 12.89 19.51 14.89
C ALA A 34 11.56 19.32 15.61
N ILE A 35 11.24 20.16 16.60
CA ILE A 35 9.98 20.04 17.36
C ILE A 35 8.79 20.38 16.48
N GLU A 36 8.89 21.40 15.65
CA GLU A 36 7.83 21.76 14.71
C GLU A 36 7.60 20.66 13.66
N PHE A 37 8.70 20.12 13.10
CA PHE A 37 8.61 19.01 12.17
C PHE A 37 8.04 17.74 12.83
N LEU A 38 8.46 17.42 14.06
CA LEU A 38 7.91 16.29 14.82
C LEU A 38 6.41 16.47 15.08
N ASN A 39 5.96 17.69 15.38
CA ASN A 39 4.55 17.99 15.58
C ASN A 39 3.73 17.82 14.30
N GLU A 40 4.24 18.30 13.16
CA GLU A 40 3.59 18.07 11.87
C GLU A 40 3.55 16.59 11.50
N PHE A 41 4.62 15.87 11.77
CA PHE A 41 4.65 14.41 11.61
C PHE A 41 3.61 13.72 12.52
N CYS A 42 3.52 14.11 13.77
CA CYS A 42 2.48 13.60 14.67
C CYS A 42 1.08 13.88 14.13
N ASN A 43 0.83 15.08 13.61
CA ASN A 43 -0.47 15.44 13.03
C ASN A 43 -0.86 14.55 11.87
N ILE A 44 0.05 14.29 10.91
CA ILE A 44 -0.27 13.39 9.77
C ILE A 44 -0.46 11.94 10.20
N CYS A 45 0.19 11.51 11.29
CA CYS A 45 0.01 10.18 11.87
C CYS A 45 -1.24 10.08 12.77
N GLY A 46 -1.93 11.19 13.08
CA GLY A 46 -3.00 11.21 14.07
C GLY A 46 -2.53 10.88 15.48
N LEU A 47 -1.33 11.35 15.84
CA LEU A 47 -0.70 11.20 17.15
C LEU A 47 -0.79 12.50 17.96
N ASN A 48 -0.58 12.42 19.26
CA ASN A 48 -0.46 13.61 20.12
C ASN A 48 0.76 14.44 19.72
N THR A 49 0.62 15.77 19.73
CA THR A 49 1.74 16.69 19.52
C THR A 49 2.65 16.75 20.74
N VAL A 50 3.84 17.28 20.55
CA VAL A 50 4.89 17.41 21.56
C VAL A 50 4.98 18.87 22.02
N ALA A 51 5.09 19.12 23.31
CA ALA A 51 5.29 20.46 23.85
C ALA A 51 6.64 21.05 23.39
N CYS A 52 6.69 22.38 23.21
CA CYS A 52 7.90 23.03 22.69
C CYS A 52 9.11 22.96 23.65
N ASP A 53 8.86 22.69 24.91
CA ASP A 53 9.85 22.58 26.00
C ASP A 53 10.09 21.12 26.43
N ALA A 54 9.51 20.14 25.70
CA ALA A 54 9.76 18.73 25.94
C ALA A 54 11.21 18.36 25.59
N GLN A 55 11.78 17.43 26.33
CA GLN A 55 13.06 16.85 26.00
C GLN A 55 12.81 15.71 24.98
N VAL A 56 13.44 15.83 23.83
CA VAL A 56 13.34 14.85 22.74
C VAL A 56 14.72 14.25 22.46
N LYS A 57 14.81 12.92 22.52
CA LYS A 57 16.00 12.17 22.16
C LYS A 57 15.69 11.23 21.01
N VAL A 58 16.55 11.22 20.00
CA VAL A 58 16.37 10.40 18.80
C VAL A 58 17.55 9.43 18.65
N GLU A 59 17.25 8.15 18.52
CA GLU A 59 18.22 7.09 18.21
C GLU A 59 17.82 6.40 16.90
N THR A 60 18.81 6.01 16.11
CA THR A 60 18.62 5.10 14.96
C THR A 60 19.14 3.71 15.26
N GLU A 61 18.60 2.68 14.60
CA GLU A 61 19.02 1.29 14.76
C GLU A 61 18.98 0.82 16.25
N LYS A 62 17.95 1.25 16.98
CA LYS A 62 17.77 0.87 18.39
C LYS A 62 17.62 -0.63 18.52
N GLN A 63 18.60 -1.28 19.14
CA GLN A 63 18.55 -2.72 19.37
C GLN A 63 17.60 -3.09 20.50
N ILE A 64 16.72 -4.04 20.23
CA ILE A 64 15.80 -4.60 21.21
C ILE A 64 15.62 -6.10 20.95
N GLU A 65 15.66 -6.89 22.02
CA GLU A 65 15.44 -8.33 21.93
C GLU A 65 14.02 -8.69 22.34
N ASP A 66 13.40 -9.60 21.62
CA ASP A 66 12.10 -10.17 21.94
C ASP A 66 12.12 -11.69 21.79
N THR A 67 11.12 -12.34 22.40
CA THR A 67 10.90 -13.78 22.28
C THR A 67 9.49 -14.01 21.69
N LEU A 68 9.44 -14.61 20.52
CA LEU A 68 8.21 -15.04 19.87
C LEU A 68 8.30 -16.53 19.54
N ASP A 69 7.26 -17.29 19.88
CA ASP A 69 7.19 -18.72 19.62
C ASP A 69 8.43 -19.52 20.11
N GLY A 70 8.99 -19.12 21.27
CA GLY A 70 10.17 -19.73 21.88
C GLY A 70 11.51 -19.38 21.22
N LYS A 71 11.52 -18.52 20.19
CA LYS A 71 12.72 -18.03 19.53
C LYS A 71 13.04 -16.61 19.94
N ILE A 72 14.34 -16.34 20.14
CA ILE A 72 14.84 -14.99 20.43
C ILE A 72 15.10 -14.29 19.11
N TYR A 73 14.55 -13.09 18.98
CA TYR A 73 14.76 -12.20 17.84
C TYR A 73 15.54 -10.97 18.31
N LYS A 74 16.60 -10.64 17.58
CA LYS A 74 17.31 -9.37 17.73
C LYS A 74 16.69 -8.39 16.73
N ASN A 75 15.89 -7.49 17.24
CA ASN A 75 15.22 -6.47 16.44
C ASN A 75 16.09 -5.20 16.43
N ARG A 76 15.96 -4.43 15.34
CA ARG A 76 16.53 -3.09 15.23
C ARG A 76 15.42 -2.17 14.75
N ILE A 77 15.07 -1.19 15.57
CA ILE A 77 14.08 -0.18 15.24
C ILE A 77 14.78 0.93 14.48
N ASP A 78 14.32 1.23 13.29
CA ASP A 78 14.99 2.20 12.41
C ASP A 78 15.13 3.58 13.05
N ILE A 79 14.05 4.11 13.66
CA ILE A 79 14.09 5.38 14.38
C ILE A 79 13.28 5.23 15.67
N PHE A 80 13.92 5.58 16.78
CA PHE A 80 13.35 5.53 18.12
C PHE A 80 13.41 6.93 18.74
N ILE A 81 12.24 7.50 19.06
CA ILE A 81 12.12 8.86 19.60
C ILE A 81 11.58 8.78 21.03
N GLU A 82 12.38 9.19 21.99
CA GLU A 82 11.98 9.33 23.38
C GLU A 82 11.59 10.78 23.65
N ILE A 83 10.44 10.99 24.28
CA ILE A 83 9.89 12.30 24.61
C ILE A 83 9.62 12.32 26.10
N VAL A 84 10.14 13.34 26.79
CA VAL A 84 9.86 13.60 28.21
C VAL A 84 9.28 14.99 28.34
N GLU A 85 8.00 15.06 28.65
CA GLU A 85 7.29 16.33 28.88
C GLU A 85 7.71 16.95 30.20
N VAL A 86 7.58 18.28 30.35
CA VAL A 86 7.86 18.99 31.59
C VAL A 86 7.03 18.49 32.77
N THR A 87 5.85 17.94 32.49
CA THR A 87 5.00 17.28 33.47
C THR A 87 5.58 15.98 34.02
N GLY A 88 6.67 15.48 33.42
CA GLY A 88 7.27 14.20 33.70
C GLY A 88 6.64 13.05 32.92
N LYS A 89 5.61 13.29 32.11
CA LYS A 89 5.00 12.30 31.20
C LYS A 89 6.03 11.85 30.17
N LYS A 90 6.15 10.55 29.99
CA LYS A 90 7.11 9.92 29.08
C LYS A 90 6.38 9.23 27.92
N ARG A 91 6.86 9.43 26.72
CA ARG A 91 6.31 8.86 25.51
C ARG A 91 7.43 8.34 24.62
N VAL A 92 7.14 7.31 23.85
CA VAL A 92 8.05 6.80 22.82
C VAL A 92 7.31 6.69 21.49
N ILE A 93 7.98 7.09 20.39
CA ILE A 93 7.54 6.86 19.03
C ILE A 93 8.56 5.95 18.37
N CYS A 94 8.09 4.79 17.89
CA CYS A 94 8.88 3.82 17.13
C CYS A 94 8.51 3.91 15.66
N ILE A 95 9.49 4.18 14.81
CA ILE A 95 9.28 4.30 13.36
C ILE A 95 10.06 3.20 12.67
N GLU A 96 9.36 2.42 11.85
CA GLU A 96 9.93 1.48 10.88
C GLU A 96 9.83 2.07 9.50
N ASN A 97 10.94 2.13 8.77
CA ASN A 97 11.04 2.76 7.46
C ASN A 97 11.36 1.71 6.39
N LYS A 98 10.56 1.66 5.34
CA LYS A 98 10.71 0.70 4.23
C LYS A 98 10.73 1.41 2.88
N ILE A 99 11.76 1.12 2.09
CA ILE A 99 11.86 1.63 0.71
C ILE A 99 11.33 0.60 -0.29
N TYR A 100 11.81 -0.65 -0.22
CA TYR A 100 11.48 -1.71 -1.16
C TYR A 100 11.11 -3.02 -0.49
N SER A 101 11.40 -3.18 0.80
CA SER A 101 11.12 -4.40 1.53
C SER A 101 9.71 -4.39 2.13
N GLU A 102 9.12 -5.57 2.20
CA GLU A 102 7.89 -5.81 2.94
C GLU A 102 8.18 -5.98 4.44
N GLU A 103 7.14 -6.08 5.25
CA GLU A 103 7.26 -6.45 6.65
C GLU A 103 7.98 -7.80 6.79
N GLY A 104 9.03 -7.86 7.61
CA GLY A 104 9.65 -9.12 8.00
C GLY A 104 8.68 -9.99 8.82
N TYR A 105 8.99 -11.28 8.98
CA TYR A 105 8.10 -12.21 9.69
C TYR A 105 7.59 -11.65 11.01
N ARG A 106 6.30 -11.28 11.05
CA ARG A 106 5.58 -10.68 12.19
C ARG A 106 6.37 -9.53 12.86
N GLN A 107 7.05 -8.72 12.08
CA GLN A 107 8.00 -7.71 12.57
C GLN A 107 7.31 -6.66 13.42
N THR A 108 6.19 -6.11 12.96
CA THR A 108 5.46 -5.06 13.69
C THR A 108 4.86 -5.59 14.99
N GLU A 109 4.34 -6.81 15.01
CA GLU A 109 3.86 -7.46 16.23
C GLU A 109 5.00 -7.68 17.24
N ARG A 110 6.17 -8.14 16.76
CA ARG A 110 7.35 -8.34 17.61
C ARG A 110 7.83 -7.01 18.21
N TYR A 111 7.84 -5.94 17.41
CA TYR A 111 8.26 -4.62 17.89
C TYR A 111 7.34 -4.08 18.97
N VAL A 112 6.03 -4.12 18.75
CA VAL A 112 5.05 -3.71 19.76
C VAL A 112 5.27 -4.45 21.07
N LYS A 113 5.38 -5.77 21.01
CA LYS A 113 5.60 -6.60 22.18
C LYS A 113 6.93 -6.28 22.87
N ALA A 114 8.02 -6.20 22.11
CA ALA A 114 9.35 -5.92 22.65
C ALA A 114 9.39 -4.55 23.34
N ILE A 115 8.86 -3.51 22.71
CA ILE A 115 8.86 -2.14 23.25
C ILE A 115 8.03 -2.07 24.53
N LYS A 116 6.81 -2.57 24.52
CA LYS A 116 5.92 -2.51 25.71
C LYS A 116 6.45 -3.33 26.88
N THR A 117 7.26 -4.37 26.62
CA THR A 117 7.83 -5.22 27.69
C THR A 117 9.20 -4.76 28.17
N LYS A 118 10.02 -4.13 27.32
CA LYS A 118 11.38 -3.76 27.64
C LYS A 118 11.54 -2.27 28.00
N CYS A 119 10.72 -1.41 27.39
CA CYS A 119 10.71 0.01 27.66
C CYS A 119 9.64 0.34 28.71
N ILE A 120 9.74 -0.26 29.90
CA ILE A 120 8.81 -0.04 31.00
C ILE A 120 8.99 1.39 31.54
N GLY A 121 7.88 2.06 31.85
CA GLY A 121 7.89 3.40 32.46
C GLY A 121 7.62 4.54 31.50
N TYR A 122 7.16 4.23 30.29
CA TYR A 122 6.52 5.21 29.42
C TYR A 122 5.01 5.18 29.60
N ASP A 123 4.40 6.36 29.49
CA ASP A 123 2.95 6.55 29.59
C ASP A 123 2.26 6.30 28.24
N GLU A 124 2.98 6.54 27.13
CA GLU A 124 2.46 6.36 25.78
C GLU A 124 3.48 5.67 24.86
N TYR A 125 2.93 4.82 23.98
CA TYR A 125 3.69 4.09 22.96
C TYR A 125 3.02 4.28 21.62
N ASP A 126 3.73 4.87 20.68
CA ASP A 126 3.28 5.10 19.32
C ASP A 126 4.16 4.33 18.32
N PHE A 127 3.51 3.81 17.30
CA PHE A 127 4.17 3.01 16.29
C PHE A 127 3.80 3.53 14.90
N VAL A 128 4.80 3.82 14.08
CA VAL A 128 4.62 4.35 12.73
C VAL A 128 5.39 3.50 11.72
N TYR A 129 4.73 3.13 10.66
CA TYR A 129 5.32 2.40 9.53
C TYR A 129 5.36 3.33 8.32
N VAL A 130 6.54 3.62 7.83
CA VAL A 130 6.76 4.57 6.74
C VAL A 130 7.16 3.83 5.48
N THR A 131 6.53 4.13 4.34
CA THR A 131 6.87 3.49 3.07
C THR A 131 6.89 4.48 1.91
N LYS A 132 7.45 4.04 0.78
CA LYS A 132 7.21 4.70 -0.51
C LYS A 132 5.72 4.68 -0.87
N ASN A 133 5.32 5.56 -1.80
CA ASN A 133 3.93 5.82 -2.13
C ASN A 133 3.15 4.60 -2.61
N ASN A 134 3.78 3.73 -3.37
CA ASN A 134 3.14 2.57 -3.99
C ASN A 134 3.53 1.24 -3.34
N SER A 135 4.16 1.27 -2.16
CA SER A 135 4.54 0.05 -1.46
C SER A 135 3.32 -0.69 -0.93
N TYR A 136 3.37 -2.00 -1.04
CA TYR A 136 2.43 -2.89 -0.38
C TYR A 136 2.62 -2.85 1.14
N VAL A 137 1.53 -2.77 1.87
CA VAL A 137 1.56 -2.75 3.34
C VAL A 137 0.48 -3.67 3.90
N ASP A 138 0.92 -4.77 4.52
CA ASP A 138 0.08 -5.71 5.25
C ASP A 138 0.75 -5.98 6.59
N LEU A 139 0.40 -5.20 7.59
CA LEU A 139 1.05 -5.24 8.88
C LEU A 139 0.40 -6.27 9.80
N THR A 140 1.23 -7.07 10.47
CA THR A 140 0.76 -8.05 11.45
C THR A 140 0.25 -7.41 12.74
N SER A 141 0.65 -6.16 13.02
CA SER A 141 0.12 -5.40 14.15
C SER A 141 -0.78 -4.24 13.70
N GLY A 142 -1.99 -4.18 14.23
CA GLY A 142 -2.90 -3.05 14.04
C GLY A 142 -2.53 -1.78 14.83
N GLU A 143 -1.47 -1.82 15.65
CA GLU A 143 -1.03 -0.66 16.43
C GLU A 143 -0.16 0.30 15.61
N PHE A 144 0.42 -0.16 14.50
CA PHE A 144 1.21 0.69 13.63
C PHE A 144 0.30 1.58 12.78
N LYS A 145 0.59 2.88 12.79
CA LYS A 145 0.04 3.84 11.84
C LYS A 145 0.88 3.80 10.58
N HIS A 146 0.26 3.63 9.42
CA HIS A 146 0.97 3.65 8.15
C HIS A 146 0.88 5.04 7.53
N ILE A 147 2.03 5.57 7.13
CA ILE A 147 2.15 6.80 6.32
C ILE A 147 3.10 6.57 5.15
N ARG A 148 3.00 7.45 4.15
CA ARG A 148 3.80 7.40 2.93
C ARG A 148 4.79 8.55 2.85
N TYR A 149 5.83 8.38 2.06
CA TYR A 149 6.79 9.45 1.80
C TYR A 149 6.14 10.71 1.20
N SER A 150 5.06 10.58 0.41
CA SER A 150 4.31 11.74 -0.08
C SER A 150 3.68 12.57 1.04
N GLU A 151 3.26 11.95 2.13
CA GLU A 151 2.71 12.66 3.29
C GLU A 151 3.82 13.40 4.05
N ILE A 152 5.00 12.79 4.17
CA ILE A 152 6.19 13.44 4.74
C ILE A 152 6.66 14.57 3.83
N ALA A 153 6.71 14.35 2.52
CA ALA A 153 7.09 15.38 1.55
C ALA A 153 6.15 16.60 1.60
N ALA A 154 4.85 16.37 1.72
CA ALA A 154 3.86 17.44 1.88
C ALA A 154 4.09 18.29 3.14
N VAL A 155 4.65 17.70 4.21
CA VAL A 155 5.12 18.45 5.38
C VAL A 155 6.40 19.21 5.05
N LEU A 156 7.38 18.55 4.45
CA LEU A 156 8.70 19.13 4.14
C LEU A 156 8.63 20.30 3.14
N GLU A 157 7.64 20.29 2.25
CA GLU A 157 7.40 21.37 1.28
C GLU A 157 6.78 22.64 1.89
N LYS A 158 6.36 22.60 3.16
CA LYS A 158 5.92 23.81 3.85
C LYS A 158 7.07 24.81 3.98
N THR A 159 6.75 26.08 3.91
CA THR A 159 7.75 27.17 3.89
C THR A 159 8.77 27.13 5.04
N ASN A 160 8.38 26.57 6.16
CA ASN A 160 9.23 26.46 7.34
C ASN A 160 10.35 25.43 7.17
N PHE A 161 10.14 24.39 6.36
CA PHE A 161 11.05 23.24 6.27
C PHE A 161 11.83 23.17 4.95
N VAL A 162 11.42 23.89 3.94
CA VAL A 162 12.05 23.85 2.58
C VAL A 162 13.54 24.12 2.58
N ASN A 163 14.05 24.84 3.59
CA ASN A 163 15.48 25.15 3.74
C ASN A 163 16.26 24.12 4.57
N MET A 164 15.63 23.12 5.10
CA MET A 164 16.36 22.02 5.77
C MET A 164 17.20 21.24 4.75
N PRO A 165 18.33 20.66 5.17
CA PRO A 165 19.21 19.90 4.28
C PRO A 165 18.48 18.77 3.56
N PHE A 166 18.73 18.62 2.26
CA PHE A 166 18.27 17.53 1.40
C PHE A 166 16.74 17.39 1.25
N VAL A 167 15.94 18.36 1.67
CA VAL A 167 14.48 18.32 1.50
C VAL A 167 14.09 18.22 0.04
N ASN A 168 14.67 19.08 -0.82
CA ASN A 168 14.41 19.07 -2.25
C ASN A 168 14.81 17.73 -2.89
N ASP A 169 15.96 17.17 -2.49
CA ASP A 169 16.41 15.88 -2.99
C ASP A 169 15.50 14.74 -2.56
N PHE A 170 15.02 14.77 -1.30
CA PHE A 170 14.07 13.78 -0.78
C PHE A 170 12.74 13.82 -1.54
N CYS A 171 12.13 15.00 -1.64
CA CYS A 171 10.88 15.19 -2.38
C CYS A 171 11.04 14.81 -3.84
N GLU A 172 12.12 15.26 -4.50
CA GLU A 172 12.40 14.98 -5.90
C GLU A 172 12.55 13.49 -6.16
N TYR A 173 13.38 12.78 -5.37
CA TYR A 173 13.71 11.39 -5.66
C TYR A 173 12.57 10.45 -5.26
N TYR A 174 12.04 10.58 -4.04
CA TYR A 174 11.12 9.59 -3.49
C TYR A 174 9.64 9.85 -3.83
N VAL A 175 9.31 11.04 -4.33
CA VAL A 175 7.92 11.41 -4.63
C VAL A 175 7.76 11.96 -6.04
N LEU A 176 8.31 13.12 -6.33
CA LEU A 176 8.00 13.88 -7.55
C LEU A 176 8.47 13.20 -8.85
N ARG A 177 9.60 12.50 -8.80
CA ARG A 177 10.14 11.81 -9.99
C ARG A 177 9.23 10.66 -10.42
N GLU A 178 8.74 9.87 -9.47
CA GLU A 178 7.82 8.78 -9.75
C GLU A 178 6.49 9.31 -10.30
N GLU A 179 5.94 10.35 -9.67
CA GLU A 179 4.71 11.00 -10.14
C GLU A 179 4.85 11.59 -11.55
N ARG A 180 5.99 12.22 -11.87
CA ARG A 180 6.26 12.72 -13.21
C ARG A 180 6.42 11.59 -14.23
N CYS A 181 7.09 10.52 -13.86
CA CYS A 181 7.23 9.35 -14.73
C CYS A 181 5.85 8.80 -15.10
N PHE A 182 4.95 8.65 -14.14
CA PHE A 182 3.61 8.17 -14.38
C PHE A 182 2.75 9.16 -15.18
N ALA A 183 2.87 10.45 -14.90
CA ALA A 183 2.21 11.49 -15.70
C ALA A 183 2.72 11.53 -17.16
N ASP A 184 4.00 11.26 -17.37
CA ASP A 184 4.58 11.16 -18.71
C ASP A 184 4.13 9.89 -19.45
N ILE A 185 3.97 8.77 -18.74
CA ILE A 185 3.34 7.56 -19.28
C ILE A 185 1.91 7.85 -19.72
N GLU A 186 1.13 8.61 -18.95
CA GLU A 186 -0.23 9.00 -19.33
C GLU A 186 -0.30 9.90 -20.56
N LYS A 187 0.66 10.80 -20.72
CA LYS A 187 0.72 11.70 -21.88
C LYS A 187 1.25 11.03 -23.14
N ASN A 188 2.13 10.06 -22.98
CA ASN A 188 2.82 9.36 -24.05
C ASN A 188 2.58 7.86 -23.99
N ASP A 189 1.55 7.37 -24.68
CA ASP A 189 1.28 5.94 -24.82
C ASP A 189 2.51 5.12 -25.31
N LYS A 190 3.50 5.78 -25.91
CA LYS A 190 4.72 5.12 -26.41
C LYS A 190 5.56 4.46 -25.31
N ASN A 191 5.69 5.06 -24.12
CA ASN A 191 6.50 4.48 -23.05
C ASN A 191 5.81 3.28 -22.42
N PHE A 192 4.52 3.38 -22.24
CA PHE A 192 3.70 2.26 -21.78
C PHE A 192 3.65 1.16 -22.85
N SER A 193 3.52 1.54 -24.13
CA SER A 193 3.62 0.64 -25.28
C SER A 193 4.92 -0.13 -25.29
N ASN A 194 6.05 0.52 -25.02
CA ASN A 194 7.35 -0.14 -25.05
C ASN A 194 7.49 -1.20 -23.95
N VAL A 195 6.98 -0.96 -22.77
CA VAL A 195 6.98 -1.96 -21.68
C VAL A 195 6.12 -3.17 -22.06
N ILE A 196 4.93 -2.96 -22.64
CA ILE A 196 4.03 -4.04 -23.03
C ILE A 196 4.51 -4.74 -24.30
N VAL A 197 5.03 -4.01 -25.27
CA VAL A 197 5.54 -4.59 -26.54
C VAL A 197 6.84 -5.36 -26.29
N ALA A 198 7.71 -4.88 -25.47
CA ALA A 198 8.88 -5.64 -25.02
C ALA A 198 8.45 -6.98 -24.41
N LYS A 199 7.34 -7.03 -23.68
CA LYS A 199 6.77 -8.25 -23.13
C LYS A 199 6.20 -9.19 -24.21
N LYS A 200 5.54 -8.69 -25.20
CA LYS A 200 5.03 -9.50 -26.30
C LYS A 200 6.13 -10.08 -27.18
N GLN A 201 7.25 -9.40 -27.34
CA GLN A 201 8.33 -9.77 -28.26
C GLN A 201 9.46 -10.58 -27.62
N SER A 202 9.71 -10.40 -26.36
CA SER A 202 10.72 -11.15 -25.62
C SER A 202 10.10 -11.76 -24.37
N LEU A 203 10.12 -13.05 -24.28
CA LEU A 203 9.81 -13.82 -23.07
C LEU A 203 10.69 -13.43 -21.84
N ASN A 204 11.42 -12.32 -21.90
CA ASN A 204 12.38 -11.80 -20.95
C ASN A 204 11.97 -10.41 -20.45
N ILE A 205 10.76 -10.28 -19.90
CA ILE A 205 10.55 -9.12 -19.02
C ILE A 205 11.30 -9.34 -17.74
N THR A 206 12.11 -8.34 -17.43
CA THR A 206 12.67 -8.22 -16.11
C THR A 206 11.52 -8.02 -15.10
N ASP A 207 11.67 -8.56 -13.90
CA ASP A 207 10.71 -8.32 -12.81
C ASP A 207 10.52 -6.79 -12.61
N ASP A 208 11.52 -5.98 -12.91
CA ASP A 208 11.49 -4.53 -12.80
C ASP A 208 10.48 -3.84 -13.75
N ASP A 209 10.38 -4.29 -14.99
CA ASP A 209 9.43 -3.70 -15.95
C ASP A 209 7.98 -4.03 -15.57
N PHE A 210 7.78 -5.22 -15.03
CA PHE A 210 6.46 -5.61 -14.54
C PHE A 210 6.10 -4.86 -13.26
N ASN A 211 7.05 -4.67 -12.36
CA ASN A 211 6.87 -3.85 -11.15
C ASN A 211 6.51 -2.41 -11.50
N ARG A 212 7.17 -1.79 -12.48
CA ARG A 212 6.82 -0.44 -12.97
C ARG A 212 5.40 -0.35 -13.51
N LEU A 213 4.94 -1.38 -14.23
CA LEU A 213 3.56 -1.45 -14.69
C LEU A 213 2.58 -1.51 -13.51
N ILE A 214 2.90 -2.30 -12.48
CA ILE A 214 2.08 -2.40 -11.28
C ILE A 214 2.05 -1.07 -10.53
N ASP A 215 3.20 -0.44 -10.34
CA ASP A 215 3.31 0.86 -9.68
C ASP A 215 2.48 1.92 -10.42
N TYR A 216 2.52 1.91 -11.76
CA TYR A 216 1.68 2.79 -12.56
C TYR A 216 0.17 2.50 -12.38
N VAL A 217 -0.25 1.23 -12.39
CA VAL A 217 -1.67 0.87 -12.17
C VAL A 217 -2.11 1.29 -10.76
N VAL A 218 -1.28 1.07 -9.75
CA VAL A 218 -1.52 1.50 -8.36
C VAL A 218 -1.66 3.01 -8.29
N TRP A 219 -0.72 3.76 -8.87
CA TRP A 219 -0.77 5.21 -8.96
C TRP A 219 -2.05 5.69 -9.65
N LYS A 220 -2.43 5.06 -10.76
CA LYS A 220 -3.64 5.41 -11.51
C LYS A 220 -4.91 5.14 -10.71
N VAL A 221 -4.98 4.04 -9.98
CA VAL A 221 -6.09 3.76 -9.05
C VAL A 221 -6.14 4.82 -7.95
N ASN A 222 -4.99 5.19 -7.37
CA ASN A 222 -4.89 6.23 -6.34
C ASN A 222 -5.39 7.60 -6.80
N ASN A 223 -5.07 7.95 -8.04
CA ASN A 223 -5.41 9.24 -8.60
C ASN A 223 -6.77 9.27 -9.31
N TYR A 224 -7.44 8.14 -9.36
CA TYR A 224 -8.76 8.07 -9.96
C TYR A 224 -9.77 8.89 -9.15
N ARG A 225 -10.35 9.92 -9.78
CA ARG A 225 -11.32 10.88 -9.18
C ARG A 225 -10.73 11.86 -8.16
N ASN A 226 -9.45 12.20 -8.21
CA ASN A 226 -8.81 13.11 -7.24
C ASN A 226 -9.07 12.71 -5.77
N ASN A 227 -9.27 11.44 -5.50
CA ASN A 227 -9.64 10.96 -4.18
C ASN A 227 -8.36 10.67 -3.39
N LYS A 228 -7.84 11.67 -2.68
CA LYS A 228 -6.67 11.57 -1.81
C LYS A 228 -6.87 10.65 -0.58
N ASN A 229 -8.07 10.13 -0.39
CA ASN A 229 -8.44 9.29 0.77
C ASN A 229 -8.19 7.80 0.55
N PHE A 230 -7.39 7.43 -0.42
CA PHE A 230 -7.01 6.03 -0.65
C PHE A 230 -5.94 5.59 0.34
N SER A 231 -6.32 5.32 1.55
CA SER A 231 -5.39 5.08 2.64
C SER A 231 -4.75 3.69 2.67
N LYS A 232 -5.23 2.73 1.88
CA LYS A 232 -4.64 1.38 1.83
C LYS A 232 -4.86 0.73 0.47
N ILE A 233 -3.82 0.72 -0.34
CA ILE A 233 -3.71 -0.16 -1.49
C ILE A 233 -2.86 -1.35 -1.08
N PHE A 234 -3.39 -2.52 -1.37
CA PHE A 234 -2.66 -3.76 -1.19
C PHE A 234 -2.22 -4.26 -2.55
N CYS A 235 -0.94 -4.57 -2.67
CA CYS A 235 -0.42 -5.26 -3.83
C CYS A 235 0.18 -6.58 -3.36
N LYS A 236 -0.39 -7.70 -3.76
CA LYS A 236 0.12 -9.03 -3.44
C LYS A 236 0.69 -9.66 -4.69
N ASN A 237 1.97 -9.98 -4.66
CA ASN A 237 2.60 -10.81 -5.66
C ASN A 237 2.25 -12.28 -5.40
N GLY A 238 1.77 -12.99 -6.42
CA GLY A 238 1.48 -14.41 -6.33
C GLY A 238 2.02 -15.15 -7.53
N LYS A 239 2.51 -16.38 -7.31
CA LYS A 239 2.75 -17.36 -8.36
C LYS A 239 1.73 -18.46 -8.19
N SER A 240 0.95 -18.74 -9.24
CA SER A 240 0.09 -19.91 -9.23
C SER A 240 0.97 -21.17 -9.25
N ALA A 241 0.68 -22.12 -8.38
CA ALA A 241 1.35 -23.43 -8.38
C ALA A 241 1.18 -24.20 -9.69
N GLN A 242 0.19 -23.81 -10.50
CA GLN A 242 -0.16 -24.48 -11.77
C GLN A 242 0.30 -23.70 -13.01
N SER A 243 0.82 -22.48 -12.85
CA SER A 243 1.25 -21.65 -13.96
C SER A 243 2.48 -20.82 -13.53
N PRO A 244 3.51 -20.68 -14.39
CA PRO A 244 4.62 -19.76 -14.14
C PRO A 244 4.20 -18.29 -14.22
N ASP A 245 2.92 -18.04 -14.41
CA ASP A 245 2.35 -16.70 -14.54
C ASP A 245 2.38 -15.97 -13.20
N CYS A 246 2.83 -14.75 -13.22
CA CYS A 246 2.78 -13.87 -12.05
C CYS A 246 1.48 -13.06 -12.09
N PHE A 247 0.93 -12.77 -10.93
CA PHE A 247 -0.20 -11.87 -10.79
C PHE A 247 0.00 -10.92 -9.62
N TYR A 248 -0.57 -9.74 -9.75
CA TYR A 248 -0.68 -8.78 -8.66
C TYR A 248 -2.14 -8.52 -8.37
N GLN A 249 -2.46 -8.45 -7.10
CA GLN A 249 -3.78 -8.09 -6.61
C GLN A 249 -3.70 -6.70 -6.01
N ILE A 250 -4.49 -5.78 -6.54
CA ILE A 250 -4.60 -4.41 -6.05
C ILE A 250 -5.98 -4.27 -5.42
N SER A 251 -6.04 -4.04 -4.12
CA SER A 251 -7.27 -3.80 -3.40
C SER A 251 -7.33 -2.37 -2.87
N HIS A 252 -8.52 -1.90 -2.65
CA HIS A 252 -8.80 -0.55 -2.17
C HIS A 252 -9.65 -0.62 -0.90
N GLN A 253 -9.38 0.23 0.08
CA GLN A 253 -10.08 0.20 1.36
C GLN A 253 -11.60 0.42 1.21
N GLU A 254 -12.02 1.27 0.30
CA GLU A 254 -13.45 1.46 0.03
C GLU A 254 -14.08 0.20 -0.56
N TRP A 255 -13.37 -0.48 -1.47
CA TRP A 255 -13.84 -1.74 -2.03
C TRP A 255 -13.99 -2.80 -0.94
N GLU A 256 -13.00 -2.92 -0.08
CA GLU A 256 -13.02 -3.84 1.05
C GLU A 256 -14.16 -3.52 2.02
N THR A 257 -14.32 -2.26 2.39
CA THR A 257 -15.35 -1.84 3.37
C THR A 257 -16.76 -2.01 2.82
N VAL A 258 -17.01 -1.55 1.61
CA VAL A 258 -18.36 -1.59 1.02
C VAL A 258 -18.74 -3.01 0.63
N ILE A 259 -17.83 -3.72 -0.01
CA ILE A 259 -18.16 -4.99 -0.60
C ILE A 259 -18.00 -6.15 0.39
N ASN A 260 -16.92 -6.26 1.11
CA ASN A 260 -16.74 -7.33 2.09
C ASN A 260 -17.71 -7.23 3.27
N LYS A 261 -17.80 -6.05 3.88
CA LYS A 261 -18.61 -5.91 5.10
C LYS A 261 -20.11 -5.87 4.84
N LYS A 262 -20.54 -5.22 3.76
CA LYS A 262 -21.97 -5.08 3.48
C LYS A 262 -22.54 -6.18 2.58
N PHE A 263 -21.75 -6.64 1.62
CA PHE A 263 -22.25 -7.52 0.57
C PHE A 263 -22.03 -9.00 0.87
N ILE A 264 -20.82 -9.39 1.27
CA ILE A 264 -20.48 -10.80 1.48
C ILE A 264 -20.67 -11.19 2.93
N ASN A 265 -20.51 -10.24 3.86
CA ASN A 265 -20.55 -10.48 5.30
C ASN A 265 -19.66 -11.66 5.73
N LEU A 266 -18.53 -11.83 5.04
CA LEU A 266 -17.54 -12.84 5.36
C LEU A 266 -16.61 -12.28 6.43
N THR A 267 -16.66 -12.88 7.61
CA THR A 267 -15.73 -12.60 8.67
C THR A 267 -14.33 -13.12 8.34
N ALA A 268 -13.41 -12.23 8.29
CA ALA A 268 -11.97 -12.32 8.63
C ALA A 268 -11.01 -13.31 7.96
N HIS A 269 -11.40 -14.36 7.26
CA HIS A 269 -10.44 -15.40 6.83
C HIS A 269 -10.46 -15.78 5.34
N VAL A 270 -11.24 -15.09 4.52
CA VAL A 270 -11.19 -15.29 3.07
C VAL A 270 -10.31 -14.22 2.49
N ASP A 271 -9.31 -14.63 1.74
CA ASP A 271 -8.49 -13.72 0.95
C ASP A 271 -9.36 -12.67 0.27
N ARG A 272 -9.13 -11.44 0.61
CA ARG A 272 -9.76 -10.17 0.27
C ARG A 272 -10.71 -10.24 -0.91
N GLY A 273 -11.99 -10.02 -0.63
CA GLY A 273 -13.09 -10.32 -1.52
C GLY A 273 -13.14 -9.58 -2.86
N TYR A 274 -12.31 -8.52 -3.05
CA TYR A 274 -12.34 -7.70 -4.26
C TYR A 274 -10.98 -7.17 -4.58
N THR A 275 -10.51 -7.52 -5.74
CA THR A 275 -9.20 -7.06 -6.18
C THR A 275 -9.18 -6.80 -7.67
N LEU A 276 -8.47 -5.75 -8.04
CA LEU A 276 -8.02 -5.55 -9.39
C LEU A 276 -6.81 -6.45 -9.62
N HIS A 277 -6.92 -7.35 -10.58
CA HIS A 277 -5.83 -8.24 -10.94
C HIS A 277 -5.08 -7.72 -12.14
N VAL A 278 -3.76 -7.72 -12.04
CA VAL A 278 -2.86 -7.57 -13.17
C VAL A 278 -2.15 -8.91 -13.33
N GLU A 279 -2.55 -9.68 -14.34
CA GLU A 279 -1.96 -10.98 -14.62
C GLU A 279 -0.98 -10.91 -15.78
N GLY A 280 0.27 -11.33 -15.57
CA GLY A 280 1.24 -11.59 -16.63
C GLY A 280 1.17 -13.03 -17.09
N LYS A 281 0.64 -13.31 -18.27
CA LYS A 281 0.68 -14.63 -18.94
C LYS A 281 1.74 -14.65 -20.02
N LYS A 282 2.16 -15.86 -20.41
CA LYS A 282 3.27 -16.11 -21.34
C LYS A 282 3.37 -15.17 -22.54
N ASN A 283 2.25 -14.65 -23.04
CA ASN A 283 2.21 -13.77 -24.22
C ASN A 283 1.35 -12.51 -24.06
N ALA A 284 0.82 -12.24 -22.85
CA ALA A 284 -0.11 -11.15 -22.66
C ALA A 284 -0.17 -10.69 -21.19
N VAL A 285 -0.55 -9.45 -20.98
CA VAL A 285 -0.92 -8.92 -19.67
C VAL A 285 -2.42 -8.67 -19.66
N PHE A 286 -3.08 -9.13 -18.61
CA PHE A 286 -4.52 -8.97 -18.45
C PHE A 286 -4.82 -8.10 -17.24
N LEU A 287 -5.78 -7.21 -17.39
CA LEU A 287 -6.37 -6.45 -16.30
C LEU A 287 -7.82 -6.89 -16.11
N HIS A 288 -8.19 -7.27 -14.91
CA HIS A 288 -9.56 -7.63 -14.57
C HIS A 288 -9.87 -7.38 -13.10
N PHE A 289 -11.15 -7.25 -12.79
CA PHE A 289 -11.62 -7.12 -11.43
C PHE A 289 -12.30 -8.43 -11.01
N GLU A 290 -11.90 -8.99 -9.89
CA GLU A 290 -12.50 -10.21 -9.36
C GLU A 290 -13.30 -9.96 -8.10
N LEU A 291 -14.48 -10.54 -8.08
CA LEU A 291 -15.36 -10.63 -6.93
C LEU A 291 -15.13 -11.97 -6.23
N TYR A 292 -14.59 -11.96 -5.03
CA TYR A 292 -14.31 -13.17 -4.25
C TYR A 292 -15.53 -13.62 -3.43
N PRO A 293 -15.54 -14.85 -2.93
CA PRO A 293 -14.40 -15.72 -2.68
C PRO A 293 -13.98 -16.57 -3.90
N TYR A 294 -12.68 -16.62 -4.13
CA TYR A 294 -12.07 -17.52 -5.12
C TYR A 294 -11.94 -18.93 -4.49
N LEU A 295 -13.08 -19.53 -4.20
CA LEU A 295 -13.16 -20.85 -3.60
C LEU A 295 -14.10 -21.76 -4.42
N PRO A 296 -13.82 -23.07 -4.48
CA PRO A 296 -14.78 -24.01 -5.02
C PRO A 296 -16.12 -23.91 -4.27
N VAL A 297 -17.22 -24.01 -5.01
CA VAL A 297 -18.59 -23.98 -4.44
C VAL A 297 -18.72 -24.96 -3.28
N SER A 298 -18.21 -26.19 -3.44
CA SER A 298 -18.23 -27.21 -2.42
C SER A 298 -17.50 -26.82 -1.12
N GLN A 299 -16.46 -26.00 -1.23
CA GLN A 299 -15.72 -25.49 -0.08
C GLN A 299 -16.50 -24.41 0.64
N ILE A 300 -17.19 -23.52 -0.09
CA ILE A 300 -18.04 -22.48 0.50
C ILE A 300 -19.23 -23.13 1.23
N GLU A 301 -19.92 -24.07 0.58
CA GLU A 301 -21.02 -24.79 1.21
C GLU A 301 -20.58 -25.53 2.47
N LYS A 302 -19.41 -26.14 2.45
CA LYS A 302 -18.83 -26.83 3.60
C LYS A 302 -18.48 -25.88 4.75
N GLN A 303 -17.93 -24.73 4.43
CA GLN A 303 -17.39 -23.78 5.42
C GLN A 303 -18.46 -22.84 5.98
N TYR A 304 -19.40 -22.39 5.16
CA TYR A 304 -20.41 -21.38 5.50
C TYR A 304 -21.85 -21.86 5.40
N GLY A 305 -22.08 -23.05 4.87
CA GLY A 305 -23.39 -23.65 4.69
C GLY A 305 -24.06 -23.29 3.37
N LYS A 306 -25.01 -24.15 2.95
CA LYS A 306 -25.75 -24.03 1.68
C LYS A 306 -26.54 -22.72 1.59
N LYS A 307 -27.21 -22.33 2.67
CA LYS A 307 -28.01 -21.10 2.71
C LYS A 307 -27.16 -19.86 2.44
N PHE A 308 -25.95 -19.79 3.03
CA PHE A 308 -25.01 -18.71 2.74
C PHE A 308 -24.64 -18.64 1.28
N TYR A 309 -24.39 -19.79 0.63
CA TYR A 309 -24.05 -19.83 -0.78
C TYR A 309 -25.21 -19.39 -1.68
N GLU A 310 -26.45 -19.78 -1.35
CA GLU A 310 -27.66 -19.33 -2.06
C GLU A 310 -27.83 -17.81 -1.98
N GLU A 311 -27.73 -17.22 -0.80
CA GLU A 311 -27.76 -15.76 -0.58
C GLU A 311 -26.62 -15.05 -1.35
N TYR A 312 -25.45 -15.64 -1.39
CA TYR A 312 -24.31 -15.10 -2.14
C TYR A 312 -24.56 -15.14 -3.66
N GLN A 313 -25.15 -16.21 -4.16
CA GLN A 313 -25.53 -16.31 -5.59
C GLN A 313 -26.58 -15.26 -5.98
N GLU A 314 -27.58 -15.03 -5.14
CA GLU A 314 -28.57 -13.99 -5.37
C GLU A 314 -27.90 -12.62 -5.50
N LYS A 315 -27.00 -12.28 -4.60
CA LYS A 315 -26.22 -11.04 -4.65
C LYS A 315 -25.35 -10.94 -5.90
N GLN A 316 -24.70 -12.02 -6.31
CA GLN A 316 -23.95 -12.03 -7.57
C GLN A 316 -24.86 -11.78 -8.79
N ASN A 317 -26.07 -12.34 -8.79
CA ASN A 317 -27.03 -12.13 -9.87
C ASN A 317 -27.49 -10.67 -9.98
N VAL A 318 -27.63 -9.96 -8.85
CA VAL A 318 -27.91 -8.51 -8.87
C VAL A 318 -26.80 -7.75 -9.60
N ILE A 319 -25.52 -8.09 -9.33
CA ILE A 319 -24.39 -7.47 -10.00
C ILE A 319 -24.34 -7.84 -11.48
N LYS A 320 -24.59 -9.11 -11.82
CA LYS A 320 -24.66 -9.54 -13.23
C LYS A 320 -25.72 -8.78 -14.01
N ASN A 321 -26.91 -8.61 -13.43
CA ASN A 321 -27.99 -7.85 -14.03
C ASN A 321 -27.65 -6.37 -14.20
N LEU A 322 -26.98 -5.77 -13.23
CA LEU A 322 -26.45 -4.42 -13.37
C LEU A 322 -25.51 -4.29 -14.54
N LEU A 323 -24.57 -5.24 -14.66
CA LEU A 323 -23.55 -5.24 -15.71
C LEU A 323 -24.14 -5.49 -17.10
N ASN A 324 -25.19 -6.31 -17.22
CA ASN A 324 -25.89 -6.54 -18.47
C ASN A 324 -26.61 -5.30 -19.02
N ASN A 325 -26.97 -4.36 -18.15
CA ASN A 325 -27.62 -3.10 -18.51
C ASN A 325 -26.64 -1.96 -18.85
N ILE A 326 -25.36 -2.17 -18.60
CA ILE A 326 -24.30 -1.25 -19.02
C ILE A 326 -23.86 -1.74 -20.40
N ASP A 327 -23.90 -0.87 -21.41
CA ASP A 327 -23.43 -1.24 -22.78
C ASP A 327 -21.94 -1.58 -22.76
N VAL A 328 -21.67 -2.85 -22.64
CA VAL A 328 -20.33 -3.37 -22.34
C VAL A 328 -19.92 -4.32 -23.45
N ASN A 329 -19.87 -3.83 -24.68
CA ASN A 329 -19.33 -4.58 -25.82
C ASN A 329 -17.90 -5.09 -25.59
N ARG A 330 -17.32 -4.80 -24.44
CA ARG A 330 -15.90 -5.09 -24.11
C ARG A 330 -15.68 -5.76 -22.74
N VAL A 331 -16.72 -5.97 -21.93
CA VAL A 331 -16.58 -6.62 -20.62
C VAL A 331 -16.95 -8.09 -20.70
N VAL A 332 -15.98 -8.94 -20.57
CA VAL A 332 -16.21 -10.37 -20.46
C VAL A 332 -16.49 -10.70 -18.99
N MET A 333 -17.73 -11.06 -18.67
CA MET A 333 -18.05 -11.72 -17.41
C MET A 333 -17.77 -13.20 -17.55
N LYS A 334 -16.95 -13.75 -16.69
CA LYS A 334 -16.66 -15.18 -16.69
C LYS A 334 -16.83 -15.76 -15.29
N ASN A 335 -17.77 -16.68 -15.17
CA ASN A 335 -17.76 -17.61 -14.05
C ASN A 335 -16.79 -18.74 -14.39
N ILE A 336 -15.87 -19.01 -13.47
CA ILE A 336 -15.04 -20.21 -13.59
C ILE A 336 -15.91 -21.38 -13.11
N PRO A 337 -16.15 -22.41 -13.95
CA PRO A 337 -16.98 -23.55 -13.56
C PRO A 337 -16.49 -24.15 -12.24
N GLY A 338 -17.40 -24.35 -11.31
CA GLY A 338 -17.10 -24.91 -9.98
C GLY A 338 -16.46 -23.95 -8.99
N ASN A 339 -16.24 -22.68 -9.37
CA ASN A 339 -15.73 -21.63 -8.48
C ASN A 339 -16.83 -20.60 -8.20
N ALA A 340 -16.84 -20.06 -7.01
CA ALA A 340 -17.82 -19.05 -6.60
C ALA A 340 -17.44 -17.61 -6.99
N SER A 341 -16.24 -17.39 -7.51
CA SER A 341 -15.81 -16.07 -7.92
C SER A 341 -16.46 -15.61 -9.22
N LEU A 342 -16.65 -14.31 -9.35
CA LEU A 342 -17.11 -13.64 -10.56
C LEU A 342 -16.01 -12.71 -11.06
N THR A 343 -15.48 -13.00 -12.25
CA THR A 343 -14.54 -12.11 -12.94
C THR A 343 -15.32 -11.08 -13.74
N VAL A 344 -15.03 -9.80 -13.49
CA VAL A 344 -15.63 -8.67 -14.18
C VAL A 344 -14.57 -7.99 -15.04
N GLY A 345 -14.77 -8.06 -16.35
CA GLY A 345 -13.83 -7.48 -17.32
C GLY A 345 -12.48 -8.19 -17.31
N LYS A 346 -12.19 -8.90 -18.37
CA LYS A 346 -10.86 -9.45 -18.60
C LYS A 346 -10.36 -8.93 -19.92
N TRP A 347 -9.47 -7.94 -19.86
CA TRP A 347 -8.89 -7.36 -21.06
C TRP A 347 -7.43 -7.73 -21.19
N GLU A 348 -7.05 -8.11 -22.38
CA GLU A 348 -5.66 -8.10 -22.74
C GLU A 348 -5.21 -6.64 -22.88
N ILE A 349 -4.28 -6.24 -22.05
CA ILE A 349 -3.71 -4.91 -22.10
C ILE A 349 -2.83 -4.81 -23.35
N ASN A 350 -3.22 -3.98 -24.27
CA ASN A 350 -2.33 -3.49 -25.32
C ASN A 350 -2.13 -1.97 -25.14
N ALA A 351 -1.05 -1.51 -25.72
CA ALA A 351 -0.57 -0.15 -25.54
C ALA A 351 -1.55 0.95 -25.94
N SER A 352 -2.34 0.69 -26.99
CA SER A 352 -3.22 1.70 -27.57
C SER A 352 -4.57 1.82 -26.86
N SER A 353 -4.91 0.86 -25.99
CA SER A 353 -6.26 0.77 -25.40
C SER A 353 -6.27 0.78 -23.87
N PHE A 354 -5.12 0.81 -23.21
CA PHE A 354 -5.06 0.70 -21.75
C PHE A 354 -5.87 1.78 -21.03
N LYS A 355 -5.70 3.04 -21.42
CA LYS A 355 -6.39 4.15 -20.76
C LYS A 355 -7.90 4.01 -20.88
N GLU A 356 -8.39 3.73 -22.07
CA GLU A 356 -9.81 3.52 -22.34
C GLU A 356 -10.37 2.35 -21.53
N TYR A 357 -9.66 1.22 -21.50
CA TYR A 357 -10.07 0.05 -20.74
C TYR A 357 -10.01 0.27 -19.24
N PHE A 358 -9.00 0.97 -18.75
CA PHE A 358 -8.90 1.30 -17.33
C PHE A 358 -10.07 2.17 -16.88
N ASP A 359 -10.41 3.20 -17.63
CA ASP A 359 -11.52 4.11 -17.32
C ASP A 359 -12.87 3.37 -17.34
N VAL A 360 -13.10 2.48 -18.31
CA VAL A 360 -14.28 1.62 -18.35
C VAL A 360 -14.35 0.71 -17.14
N LEU A 361 -13.24 0.07 -16.78
CA LEU A 361 -13.16 -0.83 -15.62
C LEU A 361 -13.45 -0.09 -14.31
N MET A 362 -12.83 1.08 -14.11
CA MET A 362 -13.05 1.88 -12.92
C MET A 362 -14.49 2.40 -12.82
N ASN A 363 -15.12 2.75 -13.93
CA ASN A 363 -16.53 3.12 -13.96
C ASN A 363 -17.43 1.94 -13.59
N LEU A 364 -17.12 0.74 -14.06
CA LEU A 364 -17.84 -0.48 -13.67
C LEU A 364 -17.69 -0.78 -12.18
N ILE A 365 -16.48 -0.72 -11.64
CA ILE A 365 -16.22 -0.93 -10.20
C ILE A 365 -17.06 0.07 -9.39
N ASN A 366 -17.07 1.35 -9.78
CA ASN A 366 -17.86 2.35 -9.10
C ASN A 366 -19.38 2.08 -9.18
N ALA A 367 -19.89 1.64 -10.34
CA ALA A 367 -21.29 1.28 -10.49
C ALA A 367 -21.68 0.10 -9.59
N ILE A 368 -20.80 -0.88 -9.45
CA ILE A 368 -20.95 -2.00 -8.53
C ILE A 368 -20.97 -1.50 -7.08
N LEU A 369 -20.04 -0.64 -6.69
CA LEU A 369 -19.98 -0.07 -5.34
C LEU A 369 -21.25 0.70 -4.98
N GLU A 370 -21.73 1.57 -5.86
CA GLU A 370 -22.97 2.32 -5.64
C GLU A 370 -24.18 1.38 -5.51
N LYS A 371 -24.26 0.36 -6.33
CA LYS A 371 -25.33 -0.63 -6.23
C LYS A 371 -25.29 -1.41 -4.92
N VAL A 372 -24.10 -1.84 -4.51
CA VAL A 372 -23.90 -2.58 -3.26
C VAL A 372 -24.24 -1.74 -2.02
N LYS A 373 -24.01 -0.42 -2.07
CA LYS A 373 -24.40 0.49 -0.97
C LYS A 373 -25.92 0.53 -0.74
N THR A 374 -26.70 0.24 -1.80
CA THR A 374 -28.17 0.26 -1.76
C THR A 374 -28.82 -1.10 -1.44
N LEU A 375 -28.05 -2.17 -1.40
CA LEU A 375 -28.47 -3.51 -0.99
C LEU A 375 -28.31 -3.69 0.52
#